data_f2870088eae0c83811938a1b77c6abea
#
_entry.id   f2870088eae0c83811938a1b77c6abea
#
_cell.length_a   1.000
_cell.length_b   1.000
_cell.length_c   1.000
_cell.angle_alpha   90.00
_cell.angle_beta   90.00
_cell.angle_gamma   90.00
#
_symmetry.space_group_name_H-M   'P 1'
#
loop_
_entity.id
_entity.type
_entity.pdbx_description
1 polymer ?
#
loop_
_entity_poly.entity_id
_entity_poly.type
_entity_poly.pdbx_seq_one_letter_code
_entity_poly.pdbx_strand_id
1 'polypeptide(L)'
;MSTDSPLRTTASTCCYCGVGCGVLIEHDGERILGVQGDPRHPANFGRLCSKGASLHLTGDLQARALYPQLRLGKQLARARSDWESALEHAAGRFAETIREHGPDSVAFYISGQLLTEDYYAFNKLARALVGTNNIDSNSRLCMSSAVVGYKRSLGADAPPCCYEDLDCADCVLIAGSNMAFAHPVLFRRLEAAKAARPEMRIVVIDPRRTDTCELADLHLALLPGTDVALFHGILHILLWEDWIDRSFIAEHTEGFADLKELVRDYTPAAVADICGIDRADLQRCAEWIGRSPRFLSLWCMGLNQSSAGSAKNSALINLHLATGKIGRAGCGPFSLTGQPNAMGGRETGSLANLLPGHREAADPGHRAEVAHYWGVEQLPTSPGLSAIELFDAVHDGRIKALWIACTNPAQSLPDQRKIHEALARCPFVVVQEAFAGTETCQYADLLLPAASWGEKEGSVTNSERRVSHVRRAVPPPGEARQDWNIVCDFARRLEGHL
;
A
#
# COMPACT_ATOMS: atom_id res chain seq x y z
N MET A 1 -45.25 -11.22 2.86
CA MET A 1 -44.62 -12.32 3.60
C MET A 1 -43.32 -11.79 4.17
N SER A 2 -43.35 -11.42 5.48
CA SER A 2 -42.15 -10.95 6.20
C SER A 2 -41.28 -12.20 6.47
N THR A 3 -40.26 -12.42 5.68
CA THR A 3 -39.21 -13.40 6.02
C THR A 3 -38.31 -12.71 7.04
N ASP A 4 -38.60 -12.85 8.32
CA ASP A 4 -37.67 -12.57 9.41
C ASP A 4 -36.49 -13.58 9.33
N SER A 5 -35.58 -13.38 8.38
CA SER A 5 -34.30 -14.12 8.39
C SER A 5 -33.56 -13.70 9.66
N PRO A 6 -33.06 -14.64 10.48
CA PRO A 6 -32.40 -14.28 11.73
C PRO A 6 -31.16 -13.45 11.41
N LEU A 7 -31.00 -12.34 12.16
CA LEU A 7 -29.81 -11.50 12.08
C LEU A 7 -28.57 -12.35 12.40
N ARG A 8 -27.61 -12.34 11.49
CA ARG A 8 -26.33 -13.08 11.60
C ARG A 8 -25.18 -12.09 11.74
N THR A 9 -24.09 -12.55 12.32
CA THR A 9 -22.87 -11.75 12.46
C THR A 9 -21.68 -12.54 11.97
N THR A 10 -20.90 -11.94 11.06
CA THR A 10 -19.65 -12.51 10.53
C THR A 10 -18.48 -11.61 10.91
N ALA A 11 -17.47 -12.18 11.59
CA ALA A 11 -16.23 -11.47 11.88
C ALA A 11 -15.35 -11.41 10.62
N SER A 12 -14.87 -10.20 10.29
CA SER A 12 -14.06 -9.93 9.09
C SER A 12 -13.09 -8.78 9.34
N THR A 13 -12.47 -8.25 8.29
CA THR A 13 -11.49 -7.14 8.36
C THR A 13 -11.95 -5.97 7.49
N CYS A 14 -11.79 -4.75 7.99
CA CYS A 14 -12.11 -3.52 7.27
C CYS A 14 -11.20 -3.33 6.05
N CYS A 15 -11.76 -2.91 4.92
CA CYS A 15 -11.05 -2.75 3.65
C CYS A 15 -10.54 -1.33 3.36
N TYR A 16 -10.60 -0.38 4.31
CA TYR A 16 -10.28 1.03 4.01
C TYR A 16 -8.81 1.39 4.12
N CYS A 17 -8.13 0.98 5.18
CA CYS A 17 -6.73 1.38 5.38
C CYS A 17 -5.90 0.30 6.05
N GLY A 18 -4.57 0.52 6.05
CA GLY A 18 -3.59 -0.39 6.58
C GLY A 18 -3.63 -0.63 8.09
N VAL A 19 -4.55 -0.02 8.84
CA VAL A 19 -4.78 -0.37 10.25
C VAL A 19 -5.29 -1.81 10.38
N GLY A 20 -6.11 -2.28 9.42
CA GLY A 20 -6.62 -3.64 9.43
C GLY A 20 -7.57 -3.91 10.59
N CYS A 21 -8.49 -2.97 10.85
CA CYS A 21 -9.47 -3.10 11.95
C CYS A 21 -10.36 -4.33 11.77
N GLY A 22 -10.53 -5.12 12.84
CA GLY A 22 -11.53 -6.18 12.89
C GLY A 22 -12.95 -5.59 12.94
N VAL A 23 -13.84 -6.17 12.16
CA VAL A 23 -15.25 -5.79 12.06
C VAL A 23 -16.16 -6.99 12.26
N LEU A 24 -17.33 -6.74 12.81
CA LEU A 24 -18.46 -7.67 12.88
C LEU A 24 -19.51 -7.19 11.90
N ILE A 25 -19.71 -7.94 10.82
CA ILE A 25 -20.68 -7.63 9.76
C ILE A 25 -22.02 -8.23 10.14
N GLU A 26 -23.04 -7.39 10.30
CA GLU A 26 -24.43 -7.78 10.55
C GLU A 26 -25.16 -7.96 9.21
N HIS A 27 -25.79 -9.12 8.99
CA HIS A 27 -26.44 -9.47 7.74
C HIS A 27 -27.61 -10.44 7.92
N ASP A 28 -28.51 -10.48 6.96
CA ASP A 28 -29.63 -11.44 6.88
C ASP A 28 -29.32 -12.71 6.06
N GLY A 29 -28.08 -12.77 5.50
CA GLY A 29 -27.62 -13.82 4.59
C GLY A 29 -27.59 -13.39 3.14
N GLU A 30 -28.32 -12.34 2.76
CA GLU A 30 -28.38 -11.79 1.40
C GLU A 30 -27.83 -10.35 1.35
N ARG A 31 -28.03 -9.56 2.40
CA ARG A 31 -27.65 -8.14 2.48
C ARG A 31 -26.91 -7.83 3.77
N ILE A 32 -25.95 -6.93 3.66
CA ILE A 32 -25.26 -6.35 4.82
C ILE A 32 -26.14 -5.26 5.37
N LEU A 33 -26.45 -5.35 6.66
CA LEU A 33 -27.39 -4.45 7.37
C LEU A 33 -26.64 -3.45 8.27
N GLY A 34 -25.48 -3.84 8.80
CA GLY A 34 -24.69 -3.02 9.71
C GLY A 34 -23.26 -3.52 9.86
N VAL A 35 -22.44 -2.70 10.51
CA VAL A 35 -21.07 -3.04 10.88
C VAL A 35 -20.72 -2.49 12.24
N GLN A 36 -20.15 -3.32 13.10
CA GLN A 36 -19.58 -2.96 14.39
C GLN A 36 -18.09 -3.32 14.44
N GLY A 37 -17.33 -2.69 15.35
CA GLY A 37 -15.95 -3.08 15.60
C GLY A 37 -15.87 -4.39 16.38
N ASP A 38 -14.95 -5.29 16.02
CA ASP A 38 -14.70 -6.51 16.79
C ASP A 38 -13.87 -6.19 18.05
N PRO A 39 -14.43 -6.32 19.26
CA PRO A 39 -13.73 -6.03 20.51
C PRO A 39 -12.54 -6.99 20.77
N ARG A 40 -12.51 -8.13 20.13
CA ARG A 40 -11.45 -9.13 20.28
C ARG A 40 -10.30 -8.94 19.30
N HIS A 41 -10.48 -8.09 18.28
CA HIS A 41 -9.44 -7.89 17.27
C HIS A 41 -8.36 -6.94 17.78
N PRO A 42 -7.06 -7.35 17.78
CA PRO A 42 -5.97 -6.62 18.44
C PRO A 42 -5.59 -5.30 17.74
N ALA A 43 -5.96 -5.09 16.48
CA ALA A 43 -5.69 -3.84 15.80
C ALA A 43 -6.56 -2.67 16.29
N ASN A 44 -7.79 -2.94 16.77
CA ASN A 44 -8.74 -1.86 17.06
C ASN A 44 -9.55 -2.03 18.36
N PHE A 45 -9.60 -3.21 18.97
CA PHE A 45 -10.35 -3.49 20.22
C PHE A 45 -11.77 -2.91 20.19
N GLY A 46 -12.51 -3.16 19.10
CA GLY A 46 -13.88 -2.69 18.90
C GLY A 46 -14.00 -1.23 18.43
N ARG A 47 -12.94 -0.45 18.35
CA ARG A 47 -12.98 0.94 17.87
C ARG A 47 -13.05 0.98 16.35
N LEU A 48 -13.89 1.88 15.81
CA LEU A 48 -13.95 2.17 14.38
C LEU A 48 -13.86 3.68 14.15
N CYS A 49 -13.35 4.06 12.99
CA CYS A 49 -13.46 5.42 12.47
C CYS A 49 -14.79 5.58 11.69
N SER A 50 -15.12 6.80 11.28
CA SER A 50 -16.34 7.08 10.49
C SER A 50 -16.44 6.21 9.23
N LYS A 51 -15.31 6.01 8.50
CA LYS A 51 -15.27 5.14 7.31
C LYS A 51 -15.61 3.69 7.65
N GLY A 52 -15.02 3.13 8.71
CA GLY A 52 -15.28 1.77 9.17
C GLY A 52 -16.71 1.58 9.68
N ALA A 53 -17.25 2.54 10.40
CA ALA A 53 -18.61 2.48 10.92
C ALA A 53 -19.69 2.57 9.83
N SER A 54 -19.40 3.25 8.71
CA SER A 54 -20.30 3.38 7.54
C SER A 54 -20.02 2.38 6.42
N LEU A 55 -19.17 1.39 6.65
CA LEU A 55 -18.73 0.43 5.63
C LEU A 55 -19.89 -0.35 4.99
N HIS A 56 -20.95 -0.64 5.74
CA HIS A 56 -22.15 -1.32 5.23
C HIS A 56 -22.85 -0.56 4.09
N LEU A 57 -22.72 0.77 4.02
CA LEU A 57 -23.30 1.58 2.94
C LEU A 57 -22.67 1.30 1.57
N THR A 58 -21.47 0.71 1.52
CA THR A 58 -20.82 0.31 0.26
C THR A 58 -21.46 -0.92 -0.40
N GLY A 59 -22.41 -1.56 0.28
CA GLY A 59 -23.20 -2.66 -0.25
C GLY A 59 -24.37 -2.23 -1.16
N ASP A 60 -24.58 -0.92 -1.38
CA ASP A 60 -25.63 -0.43 -2.28
C ASP A 60 -25.41 -0.91 -3.71
N LEU A 61 -26.48 -1.40 -4.34
CA LEU A 61 -26.46 -2.00 -5.66
C LEU A 61 -26.50 -0.99 -6.82
N GLN A 62 -26.86 0.27 -6.57
CA GLN A 62 -27.10 1.26 -7.63
C GLN A 62 -25.88 1.52 -8.52
N ALA A 63 -24.68 1.46 -7.95
CA ALA A 63 -23.43 1.71 -8.68
C ALA A 63 -22.64 0.44 -8.98
N ARG A 64 -23.15 -0.74 -8.64
CA ARG A 64 -22.42 -2.00 -8.76
C ARG A 64 -22.39 -2.53 -10.20
N ALA A 65 -21.25 -3.06 -10.60
CA ALA A 65 -21.14 -3.91 -11.78
C ALA A 65 -21.76 -5.27 -11.46
N LEU A 66 -22.84 -5.64 -12.15
CA LEU A 66 -23.63 -6.84 -11.84
C LEU A 66 -23.40 -8.01 -12.82
N TYR A 67 -22.89 -7.73 -14.01
CA TYR A 67 -22.64 -8.71 -15.07
C TYR A 67 -21.50 -8.25 -15.98
N PRO A 68 -20.82 -9.16 -16.68
CA PRO A 68 -19.81 -8.80 -17.67
C PRO A 68 -20.40 -7.94 -18.78
N GLN A 69 -19.62 -6.94 -19.25
CA GLN A 69 -20.00 -6.08 -20.35
C GLN A 69 -18.87 -6.00 -21.36
N LEU A 70 -19.15 -6.31 -22.61
CA LEU A 70 -18.19 -6.34 -23.71
C LEU A 70 -18.60 -5.38 -24.83
N ARG A 71 -17.62 -4.71 -25.45
CA ARG A 71 -17.76 -4.05 -26.75
C ARG A 71 -16.77 -4.63 -27.76
N LEU A 72 -17.22 -4.83 -28.97
CA LEU A 72 -16.40 -5.40 -30.05
C LEU A 72 -15.61 -4.36 -30.85
N GLY A 73 -15.66 -3.09 -30.44
CA GLY A 73 -14.93 -1.98 -31.05
C GLY A 73 -15.06 -0.72 -30.25
N LYS A 74 -14.03 0.13 -30.28
CA LYS A 74 -13.92 1.36 -29.46
C LYS A 74 -15.10 2.35 -29.65
N GLN A 75 -15.75 2.32 -30.81
CA GLN A 75 -16.89 3.20 -31.15
C GLN A 75 -18.25 2.61 -30.73
N LEU A 76 -18.27 1.37 -30.27
CA LEU A 76 -19.50 0.68 -29.88
C LEU A 76 -19.75 0.83 -28.38
N ALA A 77 -21.01 0.85 -27.99
CA ALA A 77 -21.38 0.73 -26.59
C ALA A 77 -21.10 -0.68 -26.07
N ARG A 78 -20.76 -0.82 -24.81
CA ARG A 78 -20.69 -2.12 -24.16
C ARG A 78 -22.10 -2.71 -24.03
N ALA A 79 -22.23 -4.00 -24.33
CA ALA A 79 -23.43 -4.79 -24.11
C ALA A 79 -23.16 -5.85 -23.04
N ARG A 80 -24.22 -6.29 -22.35
CA ARG A 80 -24.12 -7.44 -21.44
C ARG A 80 -23.62 -8.67 -22.18
N SER A 81 -22.68 -9.37 -21.57
CA SER A 81 -22.13 -10.66 -22.01
C SER A 81 -22.26 -11.68 -20.87
N ASP A 82 -22.17 -12.96 -21.19
CA ASP A 82 -21.93 -14.00 -20.20
C ASP A 82 -20.44 -14.14 -19.90
N TRP A 83 -20.11 -14.81 -18.80
CA TRP A 83 -18.72 -15.00 -18.37
C TRP A 83 -17.88 -15.80 -19.34
N GLU A 84 -18.47 -16.82 -19.98
CA GLU A 84 -17.74 -17.67 -20.91
C GLU A 84 -17.29 -16.89 -22.14
N SER A 85 -18.23 -16.22 -22.81
CA SER A 85 -17.96 -15.38 -23.97
C SER A 85 -16.99 -14.21 -23.64
N ALA A 86 -17.15 -13.59 -22.45
CA ALA A 86 -16.33 -12.47 -22.02
C ALA A 86 -14.86 -12.87 -21.81
N LEU A 87 -14.62 -13.96 -21.07
CA LEU A 87 -13.27 -14.43 -20.76
C LEU A 87 -12.61 -15.08 -21.98
N GLU A 88 -13.36 -15.79 -22.83
CA GLU A 88 -12.85 -16.35 -24.08
C GLU A 88 -12.39 -15.26 -25.04
N HIS A 89 -13.20 -14.19 -25.19
CA HIS A 89 -12.81 -13.04 -25.99
C HIS A 89 -11.54 -12.38 -25.45
N ALA A 90 -11.46 -12.18 -24.14
CA ALA A 90 -10.26 -11.60 -23.51
C ALA A 90 -9.02 -12.49 -23.73
N ALA A 91 -9.13 -13.80 -23.53
CA ALA A 91 -8.03 -14.74 -23.71
C ALA A 91 -7.54 -14.75 -25.17
N GLY A 92 -8.46 -14.79 -26.15
CA GLY A 92 -8.12 -14.68 -27.55
C GLY A 92 -7.40 -13.38 -27.90
N ARG A 93 -7.87 -12.22 -27.38
CA ARG A 93 -7.24 -10.92 -27.62
C ARG A 93 -5.85 -10.80 -26.98
N PHE A 94 -5.66 -11.33 -25.77
CA PHE A 94 -4.35 -11.37 -25.14
C PHE A 94 -3.39 -12.29 -25.88
N ALA A 95 -3.83 -13.50 -26.24
CA ALA A 95 -3.01 -14.45 -27.00
C ALA A 95 -2.61 -13.91 -28.39
N GLU A 96 -3.53 -13.28 -29.12
CA GLU A 96 -3.24 -12.61 -30.38
C GLU A 96 -2.16 -11.52 -30.17
N THR A 97 -2.35 -10.64 -29.18
CA THR A 97 -1.41 -9.58 -28.85
C THR A 97 -0.02 -10.12 -28.50
N ILE A 98 0.05 -11.18 -27.69
CA ILE A 98 1.31 -11.83 -27.30
C ILE A 98 2.00 -12.44 -28.52
N ARG A 99 1.25 -13.11 -29.39
CA ARG A 99 1.79 -13.77 -30.60
C ARG A 99 2.35 -12.76 -31.59
N GLU A 100 1.69 -11.61 -31.78
CA GLU A 100 2.09 -10.61 -32.75
C GLU A 100 3.19 -9.67 -32.24
N HIS A 101 3.21 -9.37 -30.93
CA HIS A 101 4.02 -8.31 -30.37
C HIS A 101 4.90 -8.75 -29.19
N GLY A 102 4.85 -10.02 -28.80
CA GLY A 102 5.57 -10.58 -27.66
C GLY A 102 4.89 -10.33 -26.31
N PRO A 103 5.33 -11.03 -25.24
CA PRO A 103 4.70 -10.99 -23.92
C PRO A 103 4.75 -9.62 -23.25
N ASP A 104 5.77 -8.81 -23.53
CA ASP A 104 5.91 -7.47 -22.94
C ASP A 104 4.98 -6.42 -23.57
N SER A 105 4.14 -6.81 -24.56
CA SER A 105 3.08 -5.97 -25.14
C SER A 105 1.80 -5.96 -24.32
N VAL A 106 1.71 -6.78 -23.28
CA VAL A 106 0.59 -6.81 -22.35
C VAL A 106 1.00 -6.40 -20.95
N ALA A 107 0.06 -5.84 -20.18
CA ALA A 107 0.36 -5.36 -18.83
C ALA A 107 -0.85 -5.51 -17.88
N PHE A 108 -0.53 -5.59 -16.58
CA PHE A 108 -1.49 -5.67 -15.48
C PHE A 108 -1.26 -4.53 -14.49
N TYR A 109 -2.27 -3.70 -14.26
CA TYR A 109 -2.23 -2.65 -13.24
C TYR A 109 -3.25 -2.93 -12.16
N ILE A 110 -2.77 -3.32 -10.98
CA ILE A 110 -3.58 -3.82 -9.88
C ILE A 110 -3.57 -2.88 -8.67
N SER A 111 -4.32 -3.23 -7.63
CA SER A 111 -4.54 -2.36 -6.47
C SER A 111 -3.88 -2.90 -5.20
N GLY A 112 -3.46 -2.03 -4.28
CA GLY A 112 -3.08 -2.38 -2.91
C GLY A 112 -4.26 -2.71 -1.99
N GLN A 113 -5.46 -2.88 -2.55
CA GLN A 113 -6.70 -3.19 -1.84
C GLN A 113 -7.25 -4.59 -2.16
N LEU A 114 -6.58 -5.33 -3.02
CA LEU A 114 -6.88 -6.74 -3.31
C LEU A 114 -6.53 -7.65 -2.12
N LEU A 115 -7.08 -8.85 -2.10
CA LEU A 115 -6.66 -9.88 -1.15
C LEU A 115 -5.29 -10.45 -1.53
N THR A 116 -4.62 -11.09 -0.59
CA THR A 116 -3.30 -11.70 -0.83
C THR A 116 -3.35 -12.77 -1.92
N GLU A 117 -4.43 -13.55 -1.96
CA GLU A 117 -4.73 -14.56 -2.97
C GLU A 117 -4.89 -13.94 -4.37
N ASP A 118 -5.53 -12.78 -4.45
CA ASP A 118 -5.71 -12.05 -5.72
C ASP A 118 -4.37 -11.63 -6.30
N TYR A 119 -3.48 -11.06 -5.47
CA TYR A 119 -2.12 -10.70 -5.87
C TYR A 119 -1.34 -11.90 -6.36
N TYR A 120 -1.40 -13.01 -5.62
CA TYR A 120 -0.70 -14.23 -5.99
C TYR A 120 -1.15 -14.75 -7.36
N ALA A 121 -2.47 -14.76 -7.63
CA ALA A 121 -3.04 -15.20 -8.90
C ALA A 121 -2.57 -14.30 -10.06
N PHE A 122 -2.66 -12.96 -9.91
CA PHE A 122 -2.18 -12.02 -10.92
C PHE A 122 -0.67 -12.14 -11.17
N ASN A 123 0.12 -12.30 -10.11
CA ASN A 123 1.56 -12.43 -10.22
C ASN A 123 1.95 -13.69 -11.01
N LYS A 124 1.33 -14.83 -10.68
CA LYS A 124 1.56 -16.10 -11.40
C LYS A 124 1.08 -16.02 -12.84
N LEU A 125 -0.10 -15.43 -13.10
CA LEU A 125 -0.60 -15.18 -14.44
C LEU A 125 0.40 -14.38 -15.29
N ALA A 126 0.85 -13.23 -14.80
CA ALA A 126 1.73 -12.33 -15.54
C ALA A 126 3.09 -12.98 -15.83
N ARG A 127 3.72 -13.57 -14.82
CA ARG A 127 5.11 -14.03 -14.93
C ARG A 127 5.27 -15.46 -15.40
N ALA A 128 4.42 -16.38 -14.91
CA ALA A 128 4.57 -17.79 -15.22
C ALA A 128 3.84 -18.17 -16.52
N LEU A 129 2.67 -17.61 -16.79
CA LEU A 129 1.88 -17.97 -17.98
C LEU A 129 2.12 -17.00 -19.14
N VAL A 130 1.98 -15.70 -18.92
CA VAL A 130 2.18 -14.69 -19.98
C VAL A 130 3.66 -14.49 -20.30
N GLY A 131 4.54 -14.57 -19.31
CA GLY A 131 5.97 -14.39 -19.48
C GLY A 131 6.42 -12.91 -19.47
N THR A 132 5.72 -12.04 -18.71
CA THR A 132 6.09 -10.62 -18.57
C THR A 132 6.22 -10.19 -17.12
N ASN A 133 7.11 -9.24 -16.85
CA ASN A 133 7.22 -8.52 -15.58
C ASN A 133 6.37 -7.23 -15.55
N ASN A 134 5.57 -6.94 -16.58
CA ASN A 134 4.70 -5.76 -16.66
C ASN A 134 3.44 -5.93 -15.78
N ILE A 135 3.66 -6.10 -14.48
CA ILE A 135 2.63 -6.06 -13.45
C ILE A 135 3.06 -5.11 -12.36
N ASP A 136 2.28 -4.07 -12.12
CA ASP A 136 2.53 -3.12 -11.03
C ASP A 136 1.22 -2.67 -10.39
N SER A 137 1.29 -1.95 -9.29
CA SER A 137 0.11 -1.54 -8.53
C SER A 137 0.19 -0.08 -8.09
N ASN A 138 -0.96 0.46 -7.67
CA ASN A 138 -1.01 1.79 -7.08
C ASN A 138 -0.20 1.90 -5.75
N SER A 139 0.18 0.77 -5.14
CA SER A 139 1.11 0.74 -4.00
C SER A 139 2.50 1.29 -4.35
N ARG A 140 2.87 1.28 -5.64
CA ARG A 140 4.08 1.96 -6.16
C ARG A 140 4.13 3.43 -5.78
N LEU A 141 3.01 4.13 -5.91
CA LEU A 141 2.87 5.56 -5.62
C LEU A 141 2.51 5.84 -4.16
N CYS A 142 2.26 4.80 -3.37
CA CYS A 142 1.87 4.91 -1.96
C CYS A 142 3.11 4.88 -1.05
N MET A 143 3.84 3.77 -1.01
CA MET A 143 4.88 3.56 -0.02
C MET A 143 6.12 2.80 -0.52
N SER A 144 6.37 2.76 -1.82
CA SER A 144 7.59 2.13 -2.34
C SER A 144 8.88 2.80 -1.84
N SER A 145 8.83 4.09 -1.50
CA SER A 145 9.96 4.78 -0.85
C SER A 145 10.26 4.22 0.54
N ALA A 146 9.25 3.83 1.33
CA ALA A 146 9.46 3.15 2.61
C ALA A 146 10.05 1.75 2.40
N VAL A 147 9.58 1.00 1.40
CA VAL A 147 10.16 -0.31 1.03
C VAL A 147 11.64 -0.17 0.73
N VAL A 148 12.02 0.81 -0.10
CA VAL A 148 13.43 1.09 -0.43
C VAL A 148 14.22 1.51 0.81
N GLY A 149 13.65 2.37 1.65
CA GLY A 149 14.28 2.80 2.91
C GLY A 149 14.59 1.62 3.83
N TYR A 150 13.62 0.76 4.08
CA TYR A 150 13.82 -0.45 4.89
C TYR A 150 14.87 -1.40 4.29
N LYS A 151 14.77 -1.71 3.00
CA LYS A 151 15.73 -2.60 2.33
C LYS A 151 17.15 -2.06 2.38
N ARG A 152 17.35 -0.77 2.12
CA ARG A 152 18.68 -0.13 2.15
C ARG A 152 19.26 -0.04 3.56
N SER A 153 18.42 0.28 4.55
CA SER A 153 18.89 0.53 5.91
C SER A 153 18.86 -0.71 6.81
N LEU A 154 17.94 -1.67 6.57
CA LEU A 154 17.72 -2.84 7.44
C LEU A 154 17.90 -4.17 6.71
N GLY A 155 18.15 -4.15 5.39
CA GLY A 155 18.35 -5.35 4.58
C GLY A 155 17.07 -6.07 4.15
N ALA A 156 15.91 -5.70 4.68
CA ALA A 156 14.63 -6.34 4.38
C ALA A 156 13.47 -5.36 4.38
N ASP A 157 12.43 -5.67 3.61
CA ASP A 157 11.15 -4.97 3.63
C ASP A 157 10.27 -5.51 4.76
N ALA A 158 10.67 -5.23 6.00
CA ALA A 158 10.02 -5.73 7.22
C ALA A 158 10.01 -4.62 8.28
N PRO A 159 8.93 -3.82 8.38
CA PRO A 159 8.77 -2.85 9.46
C PRO A 159 8.99 -3.51 10.83
N PRO A 160 9.92 -3.01 11.68
CA PRO A 160 10.30 -3.69 12.92
C PRO A 160 9.35 -3.45 14.09
N CYS A 161 8.25 -2.69 13.88
CA CYS A 161 7.34 -2.23 14.91
C CYS A 161 5.97 -2.92 14.85
N CYS A 162 5.25 -2.87 15.97
CA CYS A 162 3.86 -3.28 16.10
C CYS A 162 3.01 -2.17 16.75
N TYR A 163 1.69 -2.37 16.84
CA TYR A 163 0.81 -1.33 17.40
C TYR A 163 0.97 -1.14 18.91
N GLU A 164 1.42 -2.17 19.61
CA GLU A 164 1.74 -2.11 21.05
C GLU A 164 2.89 -1.14 21.36
N ASP A 165 3.76 -0.85 20.39
CA ASP A 165 4.84 0.13 20.56
C ASP A 165 4.32 1.54 20.81
N LEU A 166 3.13 1.88 20.27
CA LEU A 166 2.44 3.14 20.54
C LEU A 166 2.09 3.32 22.02
N ASP A 167 1.79 2.22 22.71
CA ASP A 167 1.36 2.25 24.11
C ASP A 167 2.53 2.51 25.05
N CYS A 168 3.76 2.18 24.68
CA CYS A 168 4.91 2.18 25.56
C CYS A 168 6.05 3.13 25.15
N ALA A 169 6.01 3.75 23.98
CA ALA A 169 7.01 4.74 23.56
C ALA A 169 7.06 5.97 24.50
N ASP A 170 8.24 6.53 24.75
CA ASP A 170 8.43 7.72 25.58
C ASP A 170 8.53 9.00 24.73
N CYS A 171 9.04 8.87 23.51
CA CYS A 171 9.07 9.92 22.49
C CYS A 171 8.52 9.37 21.19
N VAL A 172 7.51 10.05 20.62
CA VAL A 172 6.90 9.71 19.35
C VAL A 172 7.10 10.84 18.36
N LEU A 173 7.71 10.55 17.21
CA LEU A 173 7.88 11.48 16.10
C LEU A 173 6.88 11.10 14.99
N ILE A 174 6.01 12.02 14.60
CA ILE A 174 5.05 11.82 13.49
C ILE A 174 5.46 12.74 12.34
N ALA A 175 5.92 12.17 11.22
CA ALA A 175 6.45 12.94 10.11
C ALA A 175 5.63 12.73 8.83
N GLY A 176 5.13 13.82 8.21
CA GLY A 176 4.38 13.76 6.96
C GLY A 176 3.17 12.83 7.02
N SER A 177 2.46 12.82 8.15
CA SER A 177 1.31 11.96 8.39
C SER A 177 0.22 12.69 9.17
N ASN A 178 -0.90 13.01 8.52
CA ASN A 178 -2.11 13.41 9.22
C ASN A 178 -2.80 12.16 9.79
N MET A 179 -2.23 11.63 10.88
CA MET A 179 -2.65 10.37 11.49
C MET A 179 -4.08 10.42 12.02
N ALA A 180 -4.51 11.58 12.56
CA ALA A 180 -5.87 11.81 13.04
C ALA A 180 -6.91 11.56 11.93
N PHE A 181 -6.58 11.89 10.67
CA PHE A 181 -7.44 11.70 9.51
C PHE A 181 -7.23 10.35 8.81
N ALA A 182 -5.98 9.99 8.52
CA ALA A 182 -5.67 8.82 7.70
C ALA A 182 -5.73 7.50 8.49
N HIS A 183 -5.33 7.51 9.77
CA HIS A 183 -5.28 6.33 10.65
C HIS A 183 -5.97 6.59 12.01
N PRO A 184 -7.26 7.02 12.04
CA PRO A 184 -7.89 7.56 13.25
C PRO A 184 -7.90 6.58 14.43
N VAL A 185 -7.98 5.27 14.18
CA VAL A 185 -7.99 4.25 15.24
C VAL A 185 -6.64 4.18 15.95
N LEU A 186 -5.53 4.24 15.19
CA LEU A 186 -4.19 4.29 15.79
C LEU A 186 -3.93 5.65 16.47
N PHE A 187 -4.46 6.74 15.91
CA PHE A 187 -4.36 8.05 16.54
C PHE A 187 -5.04 8.06 17.92
N ARG A 188 -6.27 7.52 18.02
CA ARG A 188 -6.96 7.36 19.31
C ARG A 188 -6.22 6.44 20.29
N ARG A 189 -5.48 5.44 19.79
CA ARG A 189 -4.61 4.62 20.64
C ARG A 189 -3.48 5.45 21.22
N LEU A 190 -2.86 6.31 20.40
CA LEU A 190 -1.81 7.23 20.84
C LEU A 190 -2.34 8.28 21.82
N GLU A 191 -3.55 8.84 21.59
CA GLU A 191 -4.23 9.73 22.54
C GLU A 191 -4.41 9.06 23.91
N ALA A 192 -4.89 7.82 23.91
CA ALA A 192 -5.07 7.06 25.16
C ALA A 192 -3.73 6.78 25.86
N ALA A 193 -2.66 6.47 25.11
CA ALA A 193 -1.32 6.28 25.65
C ALA A 193 -0.75 7.56 26.25
N LYS A 194 -0.92 8.72 25.57
CA LYS A 194 -0.51 10.03 26.06
C LYS A 194 -1.29 10.44 27.31
N ALA A 195 -2.59 10.18 27.35
CA ALA A 195 -3.41 10.48 28.53
C ALA A 195 -3.00 9.64 29.76
N ALA A 196 -2.63 8.38 29.54
CA ALA A 196 -2.12 7.48 30.59
C ALA A 196 -0.68 7.84 31.05
N ARG A 197 0.11 8.45 30.17
CA ARG A 197 1.51 8.84 30.41
C ARG A 197 1.75 10.28 29.91
N PRO A 198 1.35 11.30 30.69
CA PRO A 198 1.47 12.72 30.30
C PRO A 198 2.91 13.16 29.97
N GLU A 199 3.92 12.49 30.52
CA GLU A 199 5.34 12.72 30.24
C GLU A 199 5.79 12.29 28.86
N MET A 200 5.06 11.41 28.15
CA MET A 200 5.32 11.03 26.76
C MET A 200 5.45 12.28 25.90
N ARG A 201 6.49 12.38 25.09
CA ARG A 201 6.70 13.50 24.18
C ARG A 201 6.23 13.16 22.78
N ILE A 202 5.45 14.06 22.18
CA ILE A 202 4.96 13.88 20.80
C ILE A 202 5.43 15.07 19.97
N VAL A 203 6.19 14.79 18.92
CA VAL A 203 6.65 15.76 17.92
C VAL A 203 5.93 15.48 16.60
N VAL A 204 5.32 16.51 16.01
CA VAL A 204 4.73 16.44 14.68
C VAL A 204 5.55 17.27 13.71
N ILE A 205 5.97 16.66 12.61
CA ILE A 205 6.68 17.29 11.50
C ILE A 205 5.76 17.32 10.28
N ASP A 206 5.22 18.48 9.99
CA ASP A 206 4.31 18.69 8.85
C ASP A 206 4.30 20.18 8.49
N PRO A 207 4.40 20.56 7.21
CA PRO A 207 4.27 21.97 6.80
C PRO A 207 2.99 22.64 7.27
N ARG A 208 1.94 21.85 7.43
CA ARG A 208 0.60 22.28 7.83
C ARG A 208 0.29 21.84 9.26
N ARG A 209 -0.33 22.71 10.04
CA ARG A 209 -0.90 22.35 11.32
C ARG A 209 -2.19 21.56 11.11
N THR A 210 -2.07 20.23 11.08
CA THR A 210 -3.20 19.30 10.93
C THR A 210 -3.81 18.94 12.29
N ASP A 211 -4.96 18.25 12.30
CA ASP A 211 -5.61 17.77 13.53
C ASP A 211 -4.68 16.87 14.36
N THR A 212 -3.71 16.22 13.74
CA THR A 212 -2.67 15.43 14.43
C THR A 212 -1.82 16.30 15.38
N CYS A 213 -1.68 17.61 15.09
CA CYS A 213 -0.93 18.54 15.93
C CYS A 213 -1.64 18.90 17.25
N GLU A 214 -2.92 18.55 17.42
CA GLU A 214 -3.63 18.78 18.69
C GLU A 214 -3.04 17.95 19.84
N LEU A 215 -2.42 16.82 19.51
CA LEU A 215 -1.75 15.95 20.48
C LEU A 215 -0.26 16.28 20.65
N ALA A 216 0.30 17.16 19.82
CA ALA A 216 1.74 17.44 19.79
C ALA A 216 2.20 18.35 20.93
N ASP A 217 3.27 17.98 21.61
CA ASP A 217 4.03 18.86 22.51
C ASP A 217 4.92 19.83 21.71
N LEU A 218 5.28 19.46 20.45
CA LEU A 218 6.07 20.26 19.54
C LEU A 218 5.61 20.03 18.10
N HIS A 219 5.41 21.13 17.36
CA HIS A 219 5.11 21.10 15.92
C HIS A 219 6.23 21.80 15.16
N LEU A 220 6.93 21.06 14.29
CA LEU A 220 7.93 21.58 13.36
C LEU A 220 7.29 21.79 11.99
N ALA A 221 6.88 23.02 11.70
CA ALA A 221 6.25 23.43 10.45
C ALA A 221 7.31 23.73 9.38
N LEU A 222 8.03 22.68 8.93
CA LEU A 222 9.13 22.82 7.98
C LEU A 222 8.66 23.27 6.59
N LEU A 223 9.56 23.91 5.83
CA LEU A 223 9.34 24.16 4.41
C LEU A 223 9.26 22.85 3.64
N PRO A 224 8.29 22.68 2.72
CA PRO A 224 8.13 21.45 1.94
C PRO A 224 9.42 21.06 1.21
N GLY A 225 9.81 19.77 1.32
CA GLY A 225 10.98 19.21 0.63
C GLY A 225 12.28 19.26 1.46
N THR A 226 12.28 19.84 2.65
CA THR A 226 13.48 19.99 3.50
C THR A 226 13.64 18.89 4.56
N ASP A 227 12.84 17.83 4.50
CA ASP A 227 12.82 16.73 5.49
C ASP A 227 14.20 16.07 5.67
N VAL A 228 14.96 15.85 4.58
CA VAL A 228 16.30 15.25 4.66
C VAL A 228 17.24 16.14 5.47
N ALA A 229 17.22 17.45 5.22
CA ALA A 229 18.03 18.41 5.98
C ALA A 229 17.62 18.41 7.45
N LEU A 230 16.32 18.36 7.76
CA LEU A 230 15.82 18.28 9.13
C LEU A 230 16.34 17.03 9.86
N PHE A 231 16.20 15.84 9.26
CA PHE A 231 16.69 14.59 9.86
C PHE A 231 18.21 14.56 10.01
N HIS A 232 18.96 15.10 9.04
CA HIS A 232 20.40 15.27 9.17
C HIS A 232 20.78 16.26 10.29
N GLY A 233 20.03 17.36 10.46
CA GLY A 233 20.24 18.29 11.56
C GLY A 233 19.94 17.68 12.93
N ILE A 234 18.87 16.90 13.05
CA ILE A 234 18.59 16.12 14.27
C ILE A 234 19.75 15.15 14.53
N LEU A 235 20.20 14.41 13.52
CA LEU A 235 21.32 13.47 13.67
C LEU A 235 22.63 14.20 14.04
N HIS A 236 22.91 15.36 13.44
CA HIS A 236 24.05 16.20 13.83
C HIS A 236 24.03 16.48 15.34
N ILE A 237 22.91 16.97 15.87
CA ILE A 237 22.79 17.28 17.30
C ILE A 237 23.02 16.02 18.15
N LEU A 238 22.37 14.89 17.80
CA LEU A 238 22.55 13.63 18.52
C LEU A 238 24.02 13.18 18.58
N LEU A 239 24.76 13.37 17.49
CA LEU A 239 26.19 13.02 17.40
C LEU A 239 27.09 13.95 18.24
N TRP A 240 26.86 15.27 18.18
CA TRP A 240 27.73 16.24 18.87
C TRP A 240 27.43 16.40 20.36
N GLU A 241 26.20 16.07 20.78
CA GLU A 241 25.79 16.00 22.18
C GLU A 241 26.03 14.61 22.81
N ASP A 242 26.59 13.65 22.03
CA ASP A 242 26.87 12.27 22.45
C ASP A 242 25.61 11.50 22.91
N TRP A 243 24.45 11.79 22.30
CA TRP A 243 23.18 11.10 22.56
C TRP A 243 22.97 9.92 21.60
N ILE A 244 24.00 9.14 21.37
CA ILE A 244 24.05 7.98 20.47
C ILE A 244 24.42 6.72 21.23
N ASP A 245 24.16 5.57 20.64
CA ASP A 245 24.59 4.26 21.15
C ASP A 245 25.82 3.78 20.38
N ARG A 246 27.02 4.07 20.91
CA ARG A 246 28.29 3.74 20.26
C ARG A 246 28.53 2.22 20.14
N SER A 247 28.03 1.42 21.11
CA SER A 247 28.17 -0.03 21.06
C SER A 247 27.29 -0.62 19.98
N PHE A 248 26.02 -0.19 19.92
CA PHE A 248 25.10 -0.61 18.85
C PHE A 248 25.65 -0.22 17.47
N ILE A 249 26.17 1.00 17.32
CA ILE A 249 26.75 1.45 16.05
C ILE A 249 27.92 0.54 15.62
N ALA A 250 28.82 0.24 16.54
CA ALA A 250 30.00 -0.56 16.26
C ALA A 250 29.68 -2.03 15.95
N GLU A 251 28.66 -2.58 16.59
CA GLU A 251 28.32 -4.01 16.50
C GLU A 251 27.30 -4.32 15.39
N HIS A 252 26.44 -3.35 15.04
CA HIS A 252 25.25 -3.60 14.21
C HIS A 252 25.11 -2.69 12.99
N THR A 253 26.03 -1.77 12.74
CA THR A 253 25.93 -0.84 11.61
C THR A 253 27.22 -0.77 10.81
N GLU A 254 27.12 -0.32 9.56
CA GLU A 254 28.24 0.03 8.69
C GLU A 254 28.00 1.42 8.08
N GLY A 255 29.07 2.06 7.55
CA GLY A 255 29.00 3.37 6.92
C GLY A 255 28.82 4.55 7.90
N PHE A 256 28.99 4.35 9.20
CA PHE A 256 28.80 5.42 10.20
C PHE A 256 29.80 6.58 10.03
N ALA A 257 31.04 6.31 9.65
CA ALA A 257 32.04 7.35 9.47
C ALA A 257 31.66 8.31 8.33
N ASP A 258 31.19 7.77 7.21
CA ASP A 258 30.74 8.56 6.06
C ASP A 258 29.48 9.36 6.39
N LEU A 259 28.55 8.76 7.14
CA LEU A 259 27.33 9.45 7.60
C LEU A 259 27.66 10.59 8.54
N LYS A 260 28.61 10.40 9.47
CA LYS A 260 29.08 11.45 10.38
C LYS A 260 29.73 12.62 9.62
N GLU A 261 30.54 12.33 8.62
CA GLU A 261 31.13 13.35 7.75
C GLU A 261 30.05 14.10 6.96
N LEU A 262 29.08 13.37 6.38
CA LEU A 262 27.96 13.95 5.64
C LEU A 262 27.16 14.95 6.50
N VAL A 263 26.85 14.60 7.74
CA VAL A 263 25.98 15.46 8.59
C VAL A 263 26.75 16.57 9.31
N ARG A 264 28.07 16.64 9.17
CA ARG A 264 28.90 17.66 9.84
C ARG A 264 28.44 19.09 9.55
N ASP A 265 28.08 19.36 8.31
CA ASP A 265 27.70 20.69 7.84
C ASP A 265 26.22 21.02 8.07
N TYR A 266 25.41 20.03 8.51
CA TYR A 266 24.02 20.22 8.89
C TYR A 266 23.89 20.76 10.34
N THR A 267 24.58 21.88 10.60
CA THR A 267 24.56 22.52 11.92
C THR A 267 23.13 23.00 12.26
N PRO A 268 22.78 23.13 13.56
CA PRO A 268 21.45 23.58 13.96
C PRO A 268 21.04 24.94 13.36
N ALA A 269 21.99 25.86 13.16
CA ALA A 269 21.74 27.16 12.53
C ALA A 269 21.41 26.97 11.05
N ALA A 270 22.26 26.26 10.29
CA ALA A 270 22.05 26.02 8.85
C ALA A 270 20.73 25.28 8.59
N VAL A 271 20.40 24.27 9.39
CA VAL A 271 19.18 23.51 9.23
C VAL A 271 17.92 24.32 9.59
N ALA A 272 17.99 25.14 10.63
CA ALA A 272 16.90 26.05 10.97
C ALA A 272 16.59 27.01 9.81
N ASP A 273 17.62 27.57 9.17
CA ASP A 273 17.48 28.45 8.01
C ASP A 273 16.91 27.68 6.77
N ILE A 274 17.44 26.48 6.46
CA ILE A 274 16.99 25.65 5.34
C ILE A 274 15.53 25.22 5.51
N CYS A 275 15.17 24.81 6.72
CA CYS A 275 13.83 24.26 7.01
C CYS A 275 12.80 25.35 7.34
N GLY A 276 13.23 26.58 7.63
CA GLY A 276 12.35 27.67 8.05
C GLY A 276 11.72 27.43 9.42
N ILE A 277 12.46 26.80 10.35
CA ILE A 277 12.00 26.47 11.71
C ILE A 277 12.85 27.16 12.78
N ASP A 278 12.32 27.24 14.00
CA ASP A 278 13.09 27.76 15.12
C ASP A 278 14.22 26.79 15.51
N ARG A 279 15.44 27.33 15.69
CA ARG A 279 16.61 26.54 16.10
C ARG A 279 16.43 25.90 17.49
N ALA A 280 15.76 26.56 18.42
CA ALA A 280 15.51 25.99 19.73
C ALA A 280 14.54 24.84 19.69
N ASP A 281 13.57 24.86 18.77
CA ASP A 281 12.63 23.77 18.55
C ASP A 281 13.32 22.56 17.91
N LEU A 282 14.24 22.78 16.97
CA LEU A 282 15.07 21.72 16.41
C LEU A 282 15.93 21.05 17.50
N GLN A 283 16.58 21.84 18.36
CA GLN A 283 17.39 21.35 19.49
C GLN A 283 16.53 20.55 20.49
N ARG A 284 15.36 21.07 20.84
CA ARG A 284 14.40 20.39 21.73
C ARG A 284 13.93 19.05 21.16
N CYS A 285 13.63 18.99 19.86
CA CYS A 285 13.27 17.75 19.19
C CYS A 285 14.41 16.70 19.31
N ALA A 286 15.63 17.08 18.98
CA ALA A 286 16.79 16.20 19.08
C ALA A 286 17.06 15.76 20.53
N GLU A 287 16.92 16.65 21.51
CA GLU A 287 17.06 16.31 22.93
C GLU A 287 16.04 15.29 23.39
N TRP A 288 14.76 15.45 23.02
CA TRP A 288 13.72 14.48 23.37
C TRP A 288 13.99 13.12 22.75
N ILE A 289 14.42 13.07 21.47
CA ILE A 289 14.81 11.82 20.81
C ILE A 289 16.02 11.19 21.51
N GLY A 290 17.06 11.97 21.79
CA GLY A 290 18.31 11.48 22.37
C GLY A 290 18.14 10.94 23.79
N ARG A 291 17.44 11.69 24.65
CA ARG A 291 17.31 11.38 26.08
C ARG A 291 16.17 10.40 26.41
N SER A 292 15.17 10.25 25.55
CA SER A 292 14.08 9.29 25.79
C SER A 292 14.58 7.85 25.67
N PRO A 293 14.31 6.97 26.64
CA PRO A 293 14.69 5.55 26.54
C PRO A 293 14.06 4.83 25.35
N ARG A 294 12.81 5.18 24.98
CA ARG A 294 12.04 4.55 23.90
C ARG A 294 11.59 5.62 22.90
N PHE A 295 12.10 5.49 21.69
CA PHE A 295 11.81 6.38 20.57
C PHE A 295 11.13 5.63 19.42
N LEU A 296 9.94 6.07 19.03
CA LEU A 296 9.16 5.56 17.93
C LEU A 296 8.95 6.65 16.88
N SER A 297 9.21 6.39 15.62
CA SER A 297 8.83 7.30 14.54
C SER A 297 7.74 6.72 13.67
N LEU A 298 6.74 7.54 13.33
CA LEU A 298 5.60 7.22 12.49
C LEU A 298 5.61 8.13 11.27
N TRP A 299 5.43 7.59 10.06
CA TRP A 299 5.32 8.42 8.86
C TRP A 299 4.38 7.83 7.82
N CYS A 300 3.98 8.65 6.86
CA CYS A 300 3.09 8.24 5.77
C CYS A 300 3.45 8.97 4.47
N MET A 301 2.47 9.39 3.70
CA MET A 301 2.61 9.89 2.33
C MET A 301 3.45 11.17 2.21
N GLY A 302 3.51 12.03 3.22
CA GLY A 302 4.34 13.26 3.19
C GLY A 302 5.83 12.98 3.02
N LEU A 303 6.32 11.83 3.53
CA LEU A 303 7.66 11.36 3.26
C LEU A 303 7.72 10.53 1.98
N ASN A 304 6.76 9.61 1.80
CA ASN A 304 6.84 8.59 0.75
C ASN A 304 6.59 9.13 -0.65
N GLN A 305 5.60 10.02 -0.83
CA GLN A 305 5.21 10.58 -2.13
C GLN A 305 6.04 11.82 -2.47
N SER A 306 7.33 11.62 -2.62
CA SER A 306 8.32 12.68 -2.88
C SER A 306 9.39 12.17 -3.84
N SER A 307 9.94 13.06 -4.67
CA SER A 307 11.11 12.76 -5.51
C SER A 307 12.36 12.35 -4.69
N ALA A 308 12.43 12.78 -3.42
CA ALA A 308 13.47 12.39 -2.46
C ALA A 308 12.96 11.37 -1.42
N GLY A 309 11.84 10.69 -1.67
CA GLY A 309 11.17 9.84 -0.68
C GLY A 309 12.07 8.76 -0.08
N SER A 310 12.86 8.07 -0.88
CA SER A 310 13.80 7.05 -0.38
C SER A 310 14.88 7.65 0.53
N ALA A 311 15.42 8.82 0.19
CA ALA A 311 16.39 9.52 1.03
C ALA A 311 15.78 9.99 2.36
N LYS A 312 14.54 10.52 2.34
CA LYS A 312 13.79 10.89 3.55
C LYS A 312 13.62 9.69 4.50
N ASN A 313 13.23 8.54 3.95
CA ASN A 313 13.07 7.31 4.72
C ASN A 313 14.39 6.83 5.34
N SER A 314 15.47 6.78 4.55
CA SER A 314 16.79 6.37 5.06
C SER A 314 17.31 7.34 6.13
N ALA A 315 17.17 8.66 5.95
CA ALA A 315 17.59 9.64 6.91
C ALA A 315 16.82 9.53 8.25
N LEU A 316 15.52 9.25 8.20
CA LEU A 316 14.71 9.00 9.40
C LEU A 316 15.14 7.70 10.11
N ILE A 317 15.35 6.61 9.37
CA ILE A 317 15.79 5.32 9.91
C ILE A 317 17.16 5.44 10.58
N ASN A 318 18.06 6.26 10.05
CA ASN A 318 19.39 6.51 10.62
C ASN A 318 19.34 7.11 12.03
N LEU A 319 18.27 7.85 12.40
CA LEU A 319 18.09 8.33 13.79
C LEU A 319 17.95 7.14 14.76
N HIS A 320 17.22 6.10 14.35
CA HIS A 320 17.05 4.90 15.16
C HIS A 320 18.32 4.07 15.25
N LEU A 321 19.04 3.93 14.13
CA LEU A 321 20.30 3.19 14.09
C LEU A 321 21.38 3.88 14.92
N ALA A 322 21.51 5.20 14.83
CA ALA A 322 22.50 5.95 15.60
C ALA A 322 22.22 5.91 17.12
N THR A 323 20.96 5.86 17.52
CA THR A 323 20.56 5.85 18.94
C THR A 323 20.34 4.45 19.52
N GLY A 324 20.48 3.37 18.72
CA GLY A 324 20.20 2.00 19.12
C GLY A 324 18.73 1.76 19.50
N LYS A 325 17.81 2.64 19.06
CA LYS A 325 16.39 2.59 19.44
C LYS A 325 15.57 1.86 18.37
N ILE A 326 15.86 0.59 18.20
CA ILE A 326 15.24 -0.31 17.25
C ILE A 326 15.24 -1.74 17.79
N GLY A 327 14.27 -2.56 17.38
CA GLY A 327 14.19 -4.00 17.73
C GLY A 327 13.81 -4.27 19.18
N ARG A 328 13.25 -3.30 19.89
CA ARG A 328 12.75 -3.42 21.27
C ARG A 328 11.44 -2.65 21.44
N ALA A 329 10.65 -3.03 22.44
CA ALA A 329 9.33 -2.46 22.69
C ALA A 329 9.37 -0.91 22.79
N GLY A 330 8.48 -0.24 22.07
CA GLY A 330 8.37 1.22 22.00
C GLY A 330 9.45 1.90 21.16
N CYS A 331 10.23 1.15 20.38
CA CYS A 331 11.37 1.66 19.62
C CYS A 331 11.34 1.21 18.17
N GLY A 332 11.51 2.13 17.25
CA GLY A 332 11.77 1.82 15.84
C GLY A 332 11.08 2.74 14.85
N PRO A 333 11.47 2.61 13.58
CA PRO A 333 10.85 3.32 12.46
C PRO A 333 9.60 2.56 11.98
N PHE A 334 8.43 3.21 11.98
CA PHE A 334 7.16 2.60 11.62
C PHE A 334 6.43 3.37 10.51
N SER A 335 6.52 2.88 9.28
CA SER A 335 5.72 3.38 8.16
C SER A 335 4.26 2.94 8.27
N LEU A 336 3.35 3.90 8.33
CA LEU A 336 1.91 3.64 8.40
C LEU A 336 1.36 3.42 6.99
N THR A 337 0.97 2.17 6.69
CA THR A 337 0.43 1.79 5.39
C THR A 337 -0.95 2.41 5.16
N GLY A 338 -1.12 3.09 4.02
CA GLY A 338 -2.40 3.70 3.65
C GLY A 338 -3.43 2.68 3.18
N GLN A 339 -3.04 1.76 2.30
CA GLN A 339 -3.93 0.77 1.72
C GLN A 339 -4.06 -0.48 2.60
N PRO A 340 -5.24 -1.14 2.62
CA PRO A 340 -5.56 -2.20 3.59
C PRO A 340 -4.72 -3.46 3.43
N ASN A 341 -4.19 -3.74 2.24
CA ASN A 341 -3.38 -4.92 1.97
C ASN A 341 -2.17 -4.66 1.07
N ALA A 342 -1.61 -3.44 1.10
CA ALA A 342 -0.36 -3.17 0.39
C ALA A 342 0.81 -4.02 0.93
N MET A 343 0.76 -4.41 2.21
CA MET A 343 1.72 -5.34 2.81
C MET A 343 1.64 -6.72 2.16
N GLY A 344 0.44 -7.32 2.07
CA GLY A 344 0.23 -8.61 1.41
C GLY A 344 0.64 -8.59 -0.07
N GLY A 345 0.41 -7.48 -0.77
CA GLY A 345 0.91 -7.27 -2.13
C GLY A 345 2.44 -7.30 -2.22
N ARG A 346 3.15 -6.70 -1.26
CA ARG A 346 4.63 -6.77 -1.18
C ARG A 346 5.13 -8.18 -0.87
N GLU A 347 4.38 -8.91 -0.03
CA GLU A 347 4.67 -10.31 0.33
C GLU A 347 4.52 -11.26 -0.86
N THR A 348 3.56 -10.99 -1.76
CA THR A 348 3.26 -11.85 -2.91
C THR A 348 3.79 -11.35 -4.25
N GLY A 349 4.46 -10.20 -4.29
CA GLY A 349 5.13 -9.70 -5.48
C GLY A 349 4.25 -8.87 -6.43
N SER A 350 3.35 -8.02 -5.90
CA SER A 350 2.46 -7.16 -6.70
C SER A 350 3.14 -5.96 -7.39
N LEU A 351 4.45 -5.79 -7.23
CA LEU A 351 5.24 -4.74 -7.87
C LEU A 351 6.14 -5.32 -8.96
N ALA A 352 6.41 -4.54 -10.00
CA ALA A 352 7.17 -4.97 -11.19
C ALA A 352 8.54 -5.60 -10.88
N ASN A 353 9.19 -5.16 -9.80
CA ASN A 353 10.49 -5.65 -9.36
C ASN A 353 10.44 -6.78 -8.33
N LEU A 354 9.24 -7.19 -7.86
CA LEU A 354 9.11 -8.16 -6.77
C LEU A 354 8.49 -9.48 -7.23
N LEU A 355 9.03 -10.57 -6.70
CA LEU A 355 8.47 -11.92 -6.73
C LEU A 355 7.91 -12.28 -5.35
N PRO A 356 7.12 -13.37 -5.20
CA PRO A 356 6.62 -13.82 -3.91
C PRO A 356 7.72 -14.04 -2.87
N GLY A 357 7.39 -13.79 -1.60
CA GLY A 357 8.30 -13.95 -0.48
C GLY A 357 9.41 -12.87 -0.43
N HIS A 358 9.09 -11.65 -0.85
CA HIS A 358 10.00 -10.49 -0.91
C HIS A 358 11.23 -10.68 -1.81
N ARG A 359 11.16 -11.64 -2.74
CA ARG A 359 12.23 -11.92 -3.71
C ARG A 359 12.29 -10.85 -4.79
N GLU A 360 13.49 -10.58 -5.29
CA GLU A 360 13.73 -9.60 -6.37
C GLU A 360 13.66 -10.28 -7.74
N ALA A 361 12.88 -9.72 -8.66
CA ALA A 361 12.80 -10.21 -10.04
C ALA A 361 14.13 -10.07 -10.82
N ALA A 362 14.99 -9.14 -10.41
CA ALA A 362 16.30 -8.97 -11.01
C ALA A 362 17.32 -10.06 -10.61
N ASP A 363 17.11 -10.72 -9.46
CA ASP A 363 18.03 -11.75 -8.94
C ASP A 363 17.80 -13.10 -9.63
N PRO A 364 18.84 -13.69 -10.30
CA PRO A 364 18.69 -14.97 -10.99
C PRO A 364 18.35 -16.15 -10.05
N GLY A 365 18.90 -16.16 -8.82
CA GLY A 365 18.64 -17.20 -7.83
C GLY A 365 17.19 -17.15 -7.36
N HIS A 366 16.69 -15.96 -7.07
CA HIS A 366 15.30 -15.75 -6.71
C HIS A 366 14.33 -16.15 -7.83
N ARG A 367 14.63 -15.84 -9.09
CA ARG A 367 13.83 -16.29 -10.24
C ARG A 367 13.82 -17.81 -10.35
N ALA A 368 14.98 -18.46 -10.22
CA ALA A 368 15.08 -19.91 -10.30
C ALA A 368 14.28 -20.61 -9.19
N GLU A 369 14.36 -20.10 -7.97
CA GLU A 369 13.59 -20.62 -6.83
C GLU A 369 12.09 -20.51 -7.06
N VAL A 370 11.60 -19.36 -7.51
CA VAL A 370 10.17 -19.15 -7.76
C VAL A 370 9.70 -19.93 -8.99
N ALA A 371 10.51 -20.04 -10.05
CA ALA A 371 10.21 -20.89 -11.21
C ALA A 371 10.03 -22.36 -10.80
N HIS A 372 10.96 -22.87 -9.99
CA HIS A 372 10.87 -24.23 -9.44
C HIS A 372 9.58 -24.41 -8.61
N TYR A 373 9.27 -23.46 -7.71
CA TYR A 373 8.06 -23.51 -6.87
C TYR A 373 6.77 -23.48 -7.71
N TRP A 374 6.75 -22.72 -8.80
CA TRP A 374 5.59 -22.64 -9.70
C TRP A 374 5.51 -23.78 -10.73
N GLY A 375 6.56 -24.59 -10.85
CA GLY A 375 6.64 -25.67 -11.81
C GLY A 375 6.77 -25.20 -13.27
N VAL A 376 7.46 -24.06 -13.49
CA VAL A 376 7.75 -23.51 -14.81
C VAL A 376 9.24 -23.53 -15.09
N GLU A 377 9.63 -23.57 -16.37
CA GLU A 377 11.03 -23.67 -16.76
C GLU A 377 11.82 -22.42 -16.38
N GLN A 378 11.27 -21.24 -16.62
CA GLN A 378 11.92 -19.96 -16.33
C GLN A 378 10.91 -18.83 -16.13
N LEU A 379 11.36 -17.76 -15.49
CA LEU A 379 10.63 -16.50 -15.33
C LEU A 379 11.26 -15.39 -16.18
N PRO A 380 10.49 -14.33 -16.55
CA PRO A 380 11.00 -13.23 -17.34
C PRO A 380 12.23 -12.59 -16.71
N THR A 381 13.22 -12.27 -17.56
CA THR A 381 14.47 -11.61 -17.14
C THR A 381 14.48 -10.11 -17.41
N SER A 382 13.65 -9.63 -18.33
CA SER A 382 13.50 -8.21 -18.64
C SER A 382 12.91 -7.46 -17.44
N PRO A 383 13.40 -6.24 -17.11
CA PRO A 383 12.77 -5.42 -16.08
C PRO A 383 11.31 -5.11 -16.43
N GLY A 384 10.43 -5.23 -15.44
CA GLY A 384 9.04 -4.81 -15.59
C GLY A 384 8.91 -3.29 -15.49
N LEU A 385 7.85 -2.75 -16.08
CA LEU A 385 7.52 -1.34 -16.05
C LEU A 385 6.84 -0.98 -14.72
N SER A 386 7.33 0.07 -14.04
CA SER A 386 6.64 0.65 -12.88
C SER A 386 5.35 1.36 -13.30
N ALA A 387 4.47 1.68 -12.35
CA ALA A 387 3.14 2.25 -12.63
C ALA A 387 3.16 3.39 -13.64
N ILE A 388 4.06 4.37 -13.50
CA ILE A 388 4.14 5.52 -14.43
C ILE A 388 4.67 5.06 -15.79
N GLU A 389 5.78 4.32 -15.81
CA GLU A 389 6.39 3.80 -17.04
C GLU A 389 5.43 2.87 -17.80
N LEU A 390 4.58 2.13 -17.07
CA LEU A 390 3.56 1.28 -17.66
C LEU A 390 2.52 2.12 -18.46
N PHE A 391 2.00 3.19 -17.87
CA PHE A 391 1.05 4.07 -18.57
C PHE A 391 1.73 4.91 -19.66
N ASP A 392 3.01 5.25 -19.52
CA ASP A 392 3.81 5.82 -20.60
C ASP A 392 3.91 4.85 -21.78
N ALA A 393 4.15 3.57 -21.50
CA ALA A 393 4.20 2.53 -22.51
C ALA A 393 2.84 2.26 -23.18
N VAL A 394 1.73 2.40 -22.43
CA VAL A 394 0.38 2.37 -23.02
C VAL A 394 0.18 3.57 -23.96
N HIS A 395 0.54 4.77 -23.53
CA HIS A 395 0.42 5.99 -24.34
C HIS A 395 1.23 5.91 -25.64
N ASP A 396 2.45 5.37 -25.57
CA ASP A 396 3.36 5.21 -26.70
C ASP A 396 2.99 4.01 -27.62
N GLY A 397 1.97 3.22 -27.25
CA GLY A 397 1.50 2.06 -28.02
C GLY A 397 2.38 0.82 -27.92
N ARG A 398 3.31 0.77 -26.96
CA ARG A 398 4.10 -0.45 -26.65
C ARG A 398 3.26 -1.49 -25.94
N ILE A 399 2.41 -1.07 -25.00
CA ILE A 399 1.38 -1.92 -24.39
C ILE A 399 0.10 -1.83 -25.23
N LYS A 400 -0.40 -2.98 -25.66
CA LYS A 400 -1.55 -3.12 -26.55
C LYS A 400 -2.75 -3.81 -25.89
N ALA A 401 -2.52 -4.57 -24.82
CA ALA A 401 -3.57 -5.09 -23.97
C ALA A 401 -3.25 -4.78 -22.49
N LEU A 402 -4.20 -4.13 -21.83
CA LEU A 402 -4.06 -3.68 -20.45
C LEU A 402 -5.20 -4.26 -19.59
N TRP A 403 -4.85 -4.89 -18.47
CA TRP A 403 -5.83 -5.31 -17.47
C TRP A 403 -5.68 -4.43 -16.22
N ILE A 404 -6.74 -3.74 -15.85
CA ILE A 404 -6.81 -2.90 -14.65
C ILE A 404 -7.74 -3.58 -13.66
N ALA A 405 -7.28 -3.79 -12.40
CA ALA A 405 -8.08 -4.46 -11.39
C ALA A 405 -8.18 -3.64 -10.10
N CYS A 406 -9.41 -3.35 -9.67
CA CYS A 406 -9.75 -2.77 -8.37
C CYS A 406 -9.05 -1.40 -8.09
N THR A 407 -8.82 -0.61 -9.15
CA THR A 407 -8.21 0.73 -9.05
C THR A 407 -8.66 1.64 -10.17
N ASN A 408 -8.62 2.96 -9.95
CA ASN A 408 -9.14 3.99 -10.87
C ASN A 408 -8.02 4.92 -11.37
N PRO A 409 -7.11 4.46 -12.27
CA PRO A 409 -6.00 5.27 -12.77
C PRO A 409 -6.44 6.53 -13.50
N ALA A 410 -7.61 6.54 -14.16
CA ALA A 410 -8.18 7.72 -14.79
C ALA A 410 -8.54 8.86 -13.82
N GLN A 411 -8.40 8.64 -12.50
CA GLN A 411 -8.57 9.65 -11.46
C GLN A 411 -7.34 9.78 -10.56
N SER A 412 -6.63 8.67 -10.29
CA SER A 412 -5.64 8.60 -9.21
C SER A 412 -4.19 8.77 -9.65
N LEU A 413 -3.85 8.56 -10.93
CA LEU A 413 -2.49 8.75 -11.42
C LEU A 413 -2.17 10.22 -11.71
N PRO A 414 -0.89 10.63 -11.64
CA PRO A 414 -0.49 11.98 -12.07
C PRO A 414 -0.63 12.15 -13.60
N ASP A 415 -0.59 13.39 -14.07
CA ASP A 415 -0.76 13.76 -15.49
C ASP A 415 -2.01 13.13 -16.12
N GLN A 416 -3.17 13.48 -15.58
CA GLN A 416 -4.46 12.89 -15.97
C GLN A 416 -4.73 12.98 -17.48
N ARG A 417 -4.32 14.06 -18.15
CA ARG A 417 -4.49 14.19 -19.60
C ARG A 417 -3.81 13.03 -20.35
N LYS A 418 -2.55 12.74 -20.00
CA LYS A 418 -1.79 11.63 -20.60
C LYS A 418 -2.42 10.26 -20.28
N ILE A 419 -2.93 10.07 -19.06
CA ILE A 419 -3.60 8.83 -18.66
C ILE A 419 -4.88 8.61 -19.48
N HIS A 420 -5.72 9.63 -19.63
CA HIS A 420 -6.92 9.55 -20.46
C HIS A 420 -6.60 9.24 -21.92
N GLU A 421 -5.58 9.90 -22.48
CA GLU A 421 -5.11 9.63 -23.85
C GLU A 421 -4.58 8.20 -23.99
N ALA A 422 -3.80 7.71 -23.02
CA ALA A 422 -3.27 6.34 -23.00
C ALA A 422 -4.40 5.30 -23.00
N LEU A 423 -5.37 5.45 -22.10
CA LEU A 423 -6.51 4.53 -22.00
C LEU A 423 -7.39 4.55 -23.27
N ALA A 424 -7.61 5.72 -23.87
CA ALA A 424 -8.38 5.85 -25.10
C ALA A 424 -7.69 5.18 -26.31
N ARG A 425 -6.36 5.26 -26.37
CA ARG A 425 -5.54 4.71 -27.46
C ARG A 425 -5.24 3.22 -27.32
N CYS A 426 -5.25 2.69 -26.10
CA CYS A 426 -4.93 1.27 -25.87
C CYS A 426 -5.87 0.37 -26.66
N PRO A 427 -5.37 -0.54 -27.52
CA PRO A 427 -6.22 -1.34 -28.39
C PRO A 427 -7.21 -2.24 -27.64
N PHE A 428 -6.84 -2.74 -26.46
CA PHE A 428 -7.73 -3.57 -25.63
C PHE A 428 -7.53 -3.29 -24.13
N VAL A 429 -8.60 -2.86 -23.46
CA VAL A 429 -8.61 -2.55 -22.02
C VAL A 429 -9.63 -3.40 -21.30
N VAL A 430 -9.17 -4.24 -20.39
CA VAL A 430 -10.00 -4.99 -19.43
C VAL A 430 -10.01 -4.23 -18.11
N VAL A 431 -11.19 -3.94 -17.57
CA VAL A 431 -11.38 -3.38 -16.24
C VAL A 431 -12.16 -4.37 -15.39
N GLN A 432 -11.57 -4.81 -14.29
CA GLN A 432 -12.16 -5.65 -13.26
C GLN A 432 -12.49 -4.78 -12.06
N GLU A 433 -13.77 -4.56 -11.80
CA GLU A 433 -14.21 -3.53 -10.84
C GLU A 433 -15.55 -3.91 -10.19
N ALA A 434 -15.72 -3.55 -8.92
CA ALA A 434 -16.99 -3.72 -8.22
C ALA A 434 -18.03 -2.65 -8.59
N PHE A 435 -17.58 -1.45 -8.98
CA PHE A 435 -18.43 -0.30 -9.27
C PHE A 435 -18.29 0.15 -10.72
N ALA A 436 -19.39 0.09 -11.49
CA ALA A 436 -19.39 0.38 -12.91
C ALA A 436 -19.22 1.86 -13.27
N GLY A 437 -19.41 2.77 -12.31
CA GLY A 437 -19.41 4.22 -12.52
C GLY A 437 -18.06 4.91 -12.35
N THR A 438 -16.94 4.18 -12.18
CA THR A 438 -15.62 4.81 -12.07
C THR A 438 -15.15 5.33 -13.43
N GLU A 439 -14.31 6.38 -13.43
CA GLU A 439 -13.81 7.03 -14.66
C GLU A 439 -13.07 6.04 -15.56
N THR A 440 -12.28 5.14 -14.97
CA THR A 440 -11.56 4.10 -15.73
C THR A 440 -12.50 3.16 -16.48
N CYS A 441 -13.68 2.86 -15.93
CA CYS A 441 -14.67 2.00 -16.58
C CYS A 441 -15.15 2.53 -17.94
N GLN A 442 -15.06 3.84 -18.19
CA GLN A 442 -15.45 4.42 -19.47
C GLN A 442 -14.57 3.95 -20.64
N TYR A 443 -13.31 3.62 -20.34
CA TYR A 443 -12.32 3.15 -21.33
C TYR A 443 -12.35 1.63 -21.55
N ALA A 444 -13.03 0.87 -20.68
CA ALA A 444 -13.07 -0.59 -20.75
C ALA A 444 -13.68 -1.08 -22.07
N ASP A 445 -12.97 -1.97 -22.76
CA ASP A 445 -13.53 -2.79 -23.83
C ASP A 445 -14.27 -3.99 -23.23
N LEU A 446 -13.75 -4.51 -22.11
CA LEU A 446 -14.39 -5.52 -21.29
C LEU A 446 -14.44 -5.06 -19.83
N LEU A 447 -15.63 -4.98 -19.25
CA LEU A 447 -15.86 -4.75 -17.83
C LEU A 447 -16.25 -6.05 -17.14
N LEU A 448 -15.48 -6.48 -16.16
CA LEU A 448 -15.69 -7.70 -15.38
C LEU A 448 -16.16 -7.34 -13.97
N PRO A 449 -17.36 -7.80 -13.54
CA PRO A 449 -17.92 -7.48 -12.24
C PRO A 449 -17.19 -8.25 -11.13
N ALA A 450 -16.59 -7.53 -10.18
CA ALA A 450 -15.88 -8.09 -9.05
C ALA A 450 -16.69 -8.01 -7.75
N ALA A 451 -16.48 -8.99 -6.88
CA ALA A 451 -17.02 -8.99 -5.52
C ALA A 451 -16.33 -7.94 -4.65
N SER A 452 -17.08 -7.30 -3.77
CA SER A 452 -16.58 -6.32 -2.78
C SER A 452 -16.21 -7.00 -1.45
N TRP A 453 -15.79 -6.20 -0.46
CA TRP A 453 -15.19 -6.63 0.82
C TRP A 453 -16.01 -7.63 1.65
N GLY A 454 -17.32 -7.48 1.78
CA GLY A 454 -18.19 -8.39 2.55
C GLY A 454 -18.71 -9.59 1.73
N GLU A 455 -18.34 -9.69 0.46
CA GLU A 455 -18.81 -10.64 -0.54
C GLU A 455 -17.74 -11.65 -0.96
N LYS A 456 -16.51 -11.48 -0.48
CA LYS A 456 -15.35 -12.31 -0.82
C LYS A 456 -14.58 -12.79 0.40
N GLU A 457 -13.72 -13.78 0.22
CA GLU A 457 -12.97 -14.43 1.29
C GLU A 457 -11.50 -14.56 0.90
N GLY A 458 -10.61 -14.32 1.88
CA GLY A 458 -9.16 -14.44 1.73
C GLY A 458 -8.41 -13.72 2.86
N SER A 459 -7.16 -13.35 2.60
CA SER A 459 -6.22 -12.82 3.60
C SER A 459 -5.81 -11.39 3.29
N VAL A 460 -5.55 -10.61 4.34
CA VAL A 460 -4.94 -9.28 4.27
C VAL A 460 -3.87 -9.13 5.34
N THR A 461 -2.80 -8.39 5.02
CA THR A 461 -1.72 -8.07 5.97
C THR A 461 -1.74 -6.57 6.27
N ASN A 462 -1.85 -6.19 7.54
CA ASN A 462 -1.89 -4.79 7.98
C ASN A 462 -0.48 -4.17 8.15
N SER A 463 -0.42 -2.89 8.57
CA SER A 463 0.84 -2.15 8.71
C SER A 463 1.83 -2.78 9.71
N GLU A 464 1.35 -3.48 10.74
CA GLU A 464 2.20 -4.19 11.72
C GLU A 464 2.54 -5.63 11.29
N ARG A 465 2.26 -6.01 10.03
CA ARG A 465 2.48 -7.36 9.47
C ARG A 465 1.61 -8.45 10.10
N ARG A 466 0.48 -8.08 10.68
CA ARG A 466 -0.53 -9.04 11.14
C ARG A 466 -1.39 -9.49 9.97
N VAL A 467 -1.43 -10.78 9.73
CA VAL A 467 -2.34 -11.40 8.76
C VAL A 467 -3.72 -11.59 9.40
N SER A 468 -4.75 -11.10 8.73
CA SER A 468 -6.14 -11.22 9.16
C SER A 468 -6.98 -11.87 8.06
N HIS A 469 -7.99 -12.65 8.49
CA HIS A 469 -8.91 -13.32 7.58
C HIS A 469 -10.09 -12.43 7.25
N VAL A 470 -10.27 -12.11 5.98
CA VAL A 470 -11.48 -11.50 5.42
C VAL A 470 -12.49 -12.61 5.15
N ARG A 471 -13.63 -12.59 5.83
CA ARG A 471 -14.69 -13.59 5.67
C ARG A 471 -15.85 -13.03 4.90
N ARG A 472 -16.40 -13.85 4.02
CA ARG A 472 -17.62 -13.54 3.28
C ARG A 472 -18.84 -13.61 4.21
N ALA A 473 -19.62 -12.54 4.24
CA ALA A 473 -20.87 -12.44 4.99
C ALA A 473 -22.10 -12.71 4.08
N VAL A 474 -22.06 -12.23 2.84
CA VAL A 474 -23.15 -12.34 1.87
C VAL A 474 -22.62 -12.80 0.52
N PRO A 475 -23.46 -13.37 -0.36
CA PRO A 475 -23.06 -13.69 -1.74
C PRO A 475 -22.78 -12.41 -2.53
N PRO A 476 -21.87 -12.45 -3.54
CA PRO A 476 -21.70 -11.34 -4.47
C PRO A 476 -23.02 -11.05 -5.23
N PRO A 477 -23.29 -9.77 -5.57
CA PRO A 477 -24.53 -9.42 -6.27
C PRO A 477 -24.45 -9.78 -7.75
N GLY A 478 -25.59 -10.14 -8.32
CA GLY A 478 -25.70 -10.49 -9.73
C GLY A 478 -24.79 -11.66 -10.12
N GLU A 479 -23.93 -11.43 -11.08
CA GLU A 479 -22.94 -12.40 -11.59
C GLU A 479 -21.50 -12.07 -11.13
N ALA A 480 -21.31 -11.13 -10.17
CA ALA A 480 -19.99 -10.73 -9.68
C ALA A 480 -19.24 -11.93 -9.07
N ARG A 481 -17.93 -11.97 -9.27
CA ARG A 481 -17.04 -13.05 -8.80
C ARG A 481 -15.87 -12.50 -7.97
N GLN A 482 -15.28 -13.33 -7.13
CA GLN A 482 -14.04 -13.00 -6.45
C GLN A 482 -12.91 -12.80 -7.47
N ASP A 483 -12.03 -11.87 -7.18
CA ASP A 483 -10.97 -11.41 -8.09
C ASP A 483 -10.08 -12.56 -8.57
N TRP A 484 -9.54 -13.38 -7.65
CA TRP A 484 -8.68 -14.50 -8.01
C TRP A 484 -9.39 -15.58 -8.83
N ASN A 485 -10.71 -15.77 -8.67
CA ASN A 485 -11.50 -16.71 -9.49
C ASN A 485 -11.56 -16.25 -10.94
N ILE A 486 -11.76 -14.93 -11.16
CA ILE A 486 -11.75 -14.34 -12.51
C ILE A 486 -10.40 -14.57 -13.18
N VAL A 487 -9.32 -14.29 -12.44
CA VAL A 487 -7.94 -14.46 -12.92
C VAL A 487 -7.63 -15.91 -13.27
N CYS A 488 -8.01 -16.85 -12.41
CA CYS A 488 -7.79 -18.28 -12.66
C CYS A 488 -8.59 -18.82 -13.84
N ASP A 489 -9.86 -18.39 -14.00
CA ASP A 489 -10.68 -18.79 -15.14
C ASP A 489 -10.14 -18.22 -16.47
N PHE A 490 -9.67 -16.97 -16.46
CA PHE A 490 -8.97 -16.39 -17.60
C PHE A 490 -7.67 -17.14 -17.92
N ALA A 491 -6.85 -17.45 -16.90
CA ALA A 491 -5.59 -18.14 -17.10
C ALA A 491 -5.74 -19.50 -17.79
N ARG A 492 -6.74 -20.30 -17.37
CA ARG A 492 -7.04 -21.60 -18.02
C ARG A 492 -7.40 -21.46 -19.50
N ARG A 493 -8.16 -20.41 -19.87
CA ARG A 493 -8.51 -20.12 -21.27
C ARG A 493 -7.31 -19.64 -22.05
N LEU A 494 -6.55 -18.71 -21.49
CA LEU A 494 -5.35 -18.19 -22.13
C LEU A 494 -4.31 -19.30 -22.40
N GLU A 495 -4.12 -20.23 -21.45
CA GLU A 495 -3.24 -21.40 -21.64
C GLU A 495 -3.63 -22.23 -22.86
N GLY A 496 -4.93 -22.36 -23.14
CA GLY A 496 -5.44 -23.05 -24.33
C GLY A 496 -5.20 -22.32 -25.66
N HIS A 497 -4.87 -21.03 -25.61
CA HIS A 497 -4.57 -20.18 -26.77
C HIS A 497 -3.08 -19.97 -27.04
N LEU A 498 -2.21 -20.12 -26.01
CA LEU A 498 -0.76 -19.98 -26.11
C LEU A 498 -0.09 -21.28 -26.54
#